data_2d4e2b66a3a527770064a6f2ed588d22
#
_entry.id   2d4e2b66a3a527770064a6f2ed588d22
#
_cell.length_a   1.000
_cell.length_b   1.000
_cell.length_c   1.000
_cell.angle_alpha   90.00
_cell.angle_beta   90.00
_cell.angle_gamma   90.00
#
_symmetry.space_group_name_H-M   'P 1'
#
loop_
_entity.id
_entity.type
_entity.pdbx_description
1 polymer ?
#
loop_
_entity_poly.entity_id
_entity_poly.type
_entity_poly.pdbx_seq_one_letter_code
_entity_poly.pdbx_strand_id
1 'polypeptide(L)' 'MELKIENMTCGGCAKSVTKAIQSVDSVAKIEANPAARAVKVETTATPAAILQVLEEAGYPATEN' A
#
# COMPACT_ATOMS: atom_id res chain seq x y z
N MET A 1 -0.89 9.36 -4.93
CA MET A 1 -1.50 9.00 -3.64
C MET A 1 -0.44 8.53 -2.69
N GLU A 2 -0.37 9.10 -1.52
CA GLU A 2 0.57 8.69 -0.49
C GLU A 2 -0.20 8.07 0.66
N LEU A 3 0.28 6.91 1.12
CA LEU A 3 -0.34 6.17 2.21
C LEU A 3 0.68 5.98 3.32
N LYS A 4 0.21 6.04 4.55
CA LYS A 4 1.03 5.72 5.71
C LYS A 4 0.57 4.39 6.28
N ILE A 5 1.51 3.46 6.45
CA ILE A 5 1.23 2.11 6.93
C ILE A 5 2.12 1.83 8.12
N GLU A 6 1.56 1.93 9.32
CA GLU A 6 2.35 1.81 10.55
C GLU A 6 2.90 0.40 10.77
N ASN A 7 2.21 -0.62 10.25
CA ASN A 7 2.66 -1.99 10.37
C ASN A 7 3.75 -2.38 9.38
N MET A 8 4.08 -1.50 8.44
CA MET A 8 5.11 -1.78 7.44
C MET A 8 6.49 -1.43 8.01
N THR A 9 7.11 -2.42 8.64
CA THR A 9 8.36 -2.18 9.36
C THR A 9 9.58 -2.84 8.72
N CYS A 10 9.39 -3.62 7.64
CA CYS A 10 10.50 -4.32 6.98
C CYS A 10 10.21 -4.52 5.50
N GLY A 11 11.23 -4.98 4.76
CA GLY A 11 11.12 -5.22 3.32
C GLY A 11 10.08 -6.27 2.94
N GLY A 12 9.91 -7.29 3.79
CA GLY A 12 8.88 -8.31 3.56
C GLY A 12 7.47 -7.73 3.62
N CYS A 13 7.25 -6.81 4.55
CA CYS A 13 5.98 -6.09 4.65
C CYS A 13 5.73 -5.25 3.41
N ALA A 14 6.76 -4.57 2.90
CA ALA A 14 6.64 -3.77 1.68
C ALA A 14 6.22 -4.63 0.48
N LYS A 15 6.75 -5.84 0.36
CA LYS A 15 6.36 -6.76 -0.70
C LYS A 15 4.90 -7.18 -0.56
N SER A 16 4.45 -7.48 0.64
CA SER A 16 3.06 -7.86 0.89
C SER A 16 2.11 -6.72 0.55
N VAL A 17 2.45 -5.50 0.93
CA VAL A 17 1.68 -4.31 0.60
C VAL A 17 1.60 -4.12 -0.91
N THR A 18 2.73 -4.26 -1.61
CA THR A 18 2.79 -4.14 -3.06
C THR A 18 1.86 -5.15 -3.73
N LYS A 19 1.93 -6.41 -3.29
CA LYS A 19 1.07 -7.46 -3.86
C LYS A 19 -0.41 -7.18 -3.60
N ALA A 20 -0.75 -6.69 -2.42
CA ALA A 20 -2.13 -6.35 -2.09
C ALA A 20 -2.67 -5.28 -3.02
N ILE A 21 -1.89 -4.24 -3.26
CA ILE A 21 -2.29 -3.15 -4.16
C ILE A 21 -2.39 -3.66 -5.61
N GLN A 22 -1.46 -4.49 -6.05
CA GLN A 22 -1.47 -5.05 -7.39
C GLN A 22 -2.66 -5.99 -7.63
N SER A 23 -3.25 -6.54 -6.59
CA SER A 23 -4.45 -7.34 -6.73
C SER A 23 -5.67 -6.49 -7.12
N VAL A 24 -5.63 -5.21 -6.82
CA VAL A 24 -6.68 -4.25 -7.22
C VAL A 24 -6.37 -3.67 -8.60
N ASP A 25 -5.11 -3.30 -8.84
CA ASP A 25 -4.66 -2.71 -10.08
C ASP A 25 -3.26 -3.23 -10.41
N SER A 26 -3.18 -4.17 -11.34
CA SER A 26 -1.92 -4.83 -11.70
C SER A 26 -0.92 -3.90 -12.39
N VAL A 27 -1.38 -2.76 -12.90
CA VAL A 27 -0.51 -1.79 -13.57
C VAL A 27 -0.19 -0.59 -12.70
N ALA A 28 -0.61 -0.60 -11.44
CA ALA A 28 -0.32 0.47 -10.51
C ALA A 28 1.19 0.59 -10.26
N LYS A 29 1.67 1.82 -10.18
CA LYS A 29 3.04 2.07 -9.78
C LYS A 29 3.09 2.24 -8.28
N ILE A 30 3.93 1.45 -7.64
CA ILE A 30 4.02 1.41 -6.18
C ILE A 30 5.44 1.66 -5.75
N GLU A 31 5.64 2.66 -4.92
CA GLU A 31 6.92 2.96 -4.29
C GLU A 31 6.78 2.79 -2.80
N ALA A 32 7.29 1.70 -2.27
CA ALA A 32 7.23 1.44 -0.83
C ALA A 32 8.50 1.94 -0.15
N ASN A 33 8.34 2.62 0.97
CA ASN A 33 9.45 3.08 1.79
C ASN A 33 9.23 2.61 3.24
N PRO A 34 9.72 1.41 3.58
CA PRO A 34 9.51 0.87 4.93
C PRO A 34 10.13 1.73 6.03
N ALA A 35 11.25 2.39 5.76
CA ALA A 35 11.90 3.24 6.75
C ALA A 35 11.03 4.41 7.17
N ALA A 36 10.25 4.95 6.23
CA ALA A 36 9.31 6.03 6.50
C ALA A 36 7.89 5.51 6.78
N ARG A 37 7.69 4.20 6.67
CA ARG A 37 6.37 3.56 6.78
C ARG A 37 5.36 4.17 5.83
N ALA A 38 5.81 4.53 4.64
CA ALA A 38 5.01 5.23 3.65
C ALA A 38 5.07 4.49 2.32
N VAL A 39 3.99 4.62 1.54
CA VAL A 39 3.90 4.05 0.21
C VAL A 39 3.33 5.10 -0.72
N LYS A 40 3.97 5.29 -1.87
CA LYS A 40 3.42 6.08 -2.95
C LYS A 40 2.79 5.16 -3.97
N VAL A 41 1.54 5.45 -4.32
CA VAL A 41 0.80 4.64 -5.28
C VAL A 41 0.27 5.54 -6.39
N GLU A 42 0.57 5.17 -7.63
CA GLU A 42 -0.02 5.79 -8.80
C GLU A 42 -0.96 4.78 -9.46
N THR A 43 -2.25 5.01 -9.33
CA THR A 43 -3.27 4.08 -9.78
C THR A 43 -4.52 4.82 -10.20
N THR A 44 -5.31 4.21 -11.09
CA THR A 44 -6.63 4.70 -11.46
C THR A 44 -7.73 4.11 -10.57
N ALA A 45 -7.40 3.17 -9.70
CA ALA A 45 -8.35 2.61 -8.74
C ALA A 45 -8.70 3.64 -7.68
N THR A 46 -9.86 3.46 -7.04
CA THR A 46 -10.27 4.39 -5.98
C THR A 46 -9.41 4.22 -4.73
N PRO A 47 -9.11 5.30 -4.00
CA PRO A 47 -8.38 5.18 -2.74
C PRO A 47 -9.05 4.23 -1.75
N ALA A 48 -10.37 4.22 -1.70
CA ALA A 48 -11.10 3.33 -0.80
C ALA A 48 -10.81 1.86 -1.08
N ALA A 49 -10.72 1.47 -2.35
CA ALA A 49 -10.40 0.09 -2.72
C ALA A 49 -8.99 -0.30 -2.27
N ILE A 50 -8.04 0.61 -2.45
CA ILE A 50 -6.65 0.39 -2.02
C ILE A 50 -6.57 0.26 -0.50
N LEU A 51 -7.21 1.16 0.22
CA LEU A 51 -7.22 1.12 1.69
C LEU A 51 -7.86 -0.16 2.20
N GLN A 52 -8.95 -0.59 1.58
CA GLN A 52 -9.65 -1.80 1.99
C GLN A 52 -8.78 -3.05 1.81
N VAL A 53 -8.12 -3.18 0.66
CA VAL A 53 -7.30 -4.36 0.40
C VAL A 53 -6.09 -4.41 1.34
N LEU A 54 -5.54 -3.27 1.69
CA LEU A 54 -4.43 -3.20 2.64
C LEU A 54 -4.89 -3.59 4.05
N GLU A 55 -6.07 -3.15 4.44
CA GLU A 55 -6.63 -3.54 5.74
C GLU A 55 -6.85 -5.05 5.82
N GLU A 56 -7.39 -5.65 4.75
CA GLU A 56 -7.61 -7.09 4.68
C GLU A 56 -6.30 -7.87 4.70
N ALA A 57 -5.23 -7.30 4.17
CA ALA A 57 -3.91 -7.91 4.18
C ALA A 57 -3.19 -7.78 5.53
N GLY A 58 -3.76 -7.07 6.49
CA GLY A 58 -3.14 -6.85 7.78
C GLY A 58 -2.27 -5.61 7.87
N TYR A 59 -2.38 -4.72 6.88
CA TYR A 59 -1.60 -3.48 6.82
C TYR A 59 -2.53 -2.27 6.69
N PRO A 60 -3.27 -1.94 7.75
CA PRO A 60 -4.16 -0.77 7.69
C PRO A 60 -3.38 0.48 7.32
N ALA A 61 -3.88 1.21 6.35
CA ALA A 61 -3.21 2.40 5.83
C ALA A 61 -4.06 3.64 6.08
N THR A 62 -3.37 4.77 6.19
CA THR A 62 -4.01 6.08 6.29
C THR A 62 -3.54 6.90 5.09
N GLU A 63 -4.47 7.53 4.40
CA GLU A 63 -4.14 8.41 3.30
C GLU A 63 -3.64 9.75 3.84
N ASN A 64 -2.48 10.16 3.33
CA ASN A 64 -1.93 11.48 3.65
C ASN A 64 -2.46 12.54 2.71
#